data_99a3ade2d4e56aad85aa921573f64402
#
_entry.id   99a3ade2d4e56aad85aa921573f64402
#
_cell.length_a   1.000
_cell.length_b   1.000
_cell.length_c   1.000
_cell.angle_alpha   90.00
_cell.angle_beta   90.00
_cell.angle_gamma   90.00
#
_symmetry.space_group_name_H-M   'P 1'
#
loop_
_entity.id
_entity.type
_entity.pdbx_description
1 polymer ?
#
loop_
_entity_poly.entity_id
_entity_poly.type
_entity_poly.pdbx_seq_one_letter_code
_entity_poly.pdbx_strand_id
1 'polypeptide(L)'
;ESSSAWAEAFICKEMCQTPSSHRSDLSLPDWLKREGIVAIEGVDTRKLTRIVREAGSLRCVISTEENNPEVLVQKARAAVTTTGSNLAQVVSCKEPYTWQEGYQDSYPFLAAATTSSRLRCVAYDFGAKRNILRSLVHAGFDVTVVPAGTPADEVLAMEPDGIFLSNGPGDPAAVTPAIDAVANLLGKKPIFGICLGHQLLSIVLGAKTFKMPFGH
;
A
#
# COMPACT_ATOMS: atom_id res chain seq x y z
N GLU A 1 8.62 6.02 2.19
CA GLU A 1 8.02 4.78 1.70
C GLU A 1 7.07 5.00 0.50
N SER A 2 6.48 6.18 0.38
CA SER A 2 5.60 6.58 -0.72
C SER A 2 6.05 7.92 -1.30
N SER A 3 5.68 8.22 -2.55
CA SER A 3 5.95 9.51 -3.19
C SER A 3 4.99 10.61 -2.76
N SER A 4 3.85 10.22 -2.19
CA SER A 4 2.80 11.13 -1.72
C SER A 4 2.13 10.58 -0.47
N ALA A 5 1.45 11.45 0.26
CA ALA A 5 0.60 11.05 1.36
C ALA A 5 -0.77 10.60 0.83
N TRP A 6 -1.23 9.45 1.29
CA TRP A 6 -2.54 8.89 0.95
C TRP A 6 -3.57 9.06 2.07
N ALA A 7 -3.14 9.68 3.20
CA ALA A 7 -4.03 9.95 4.32
C ALA A 7 -4.86 11.20 4.04
N GLU A 8 -6.18 11.12 4.21
CA GLU A 8 -7.09 12.25 4.09
C GLU A 8 -6.95 13.23 5.26
N ALA A 9 -6.57 12.72 6.42
CA ALA A 9 -6.39 13.53 7.61
C ALA A 9 -5.46 12.85 8.63
N PHE A 10 -4.92 13.63 9.56
CA PHE A 10 -4.06 13.17 10.64
C PHE A 10 -4.64 13.52 12.01
N ILE A 11 -4.78 12.52 12.89
CA ILE A 11 -5.33 12.69 14.24
C ILE A 11 -4.29 12.28 15.26
N CYS A 12 -3.97 13.14 16.22
CA CYS A 12 -3.04 12.83 17.28
C CYS A 12 -3.48 13.39 18.64
N LYS A 13 -2.85 12.89 19.71
CA LYS A 13 -3.02 13.46 21.04
C LYS A 13 -2.21 14.75 21.17
N GLU A 14 -0.97 14.72 20.69
CA GLU A 14 -0.03 15.82 20.73
C GLU A 14 0.82 15.81 19.45
N MET A 15 0.97 16.95 18.82
CA MET A 15 1.72 17.10 17.60
C MET A 15 3.21 17.29 17.90
N CYS A 16 4.05 16.40 17.40
CA CYS A 16 5.49 16.51 17.55
C CYS A 16 6.02 17.67 16.69
N GLN A 17 6.52 18.73 17.35
CA GLN A 17 7.06 19.93 16.68
C GLN A 17 8.50 19.73 16.22
N THR A 18 9.27 18.91 16.92
CA THR A 18 10.69 18.69 16.61
C THR A 18 10.92 17.24 16.22
N PRO A 19 11.36 16.97 14.98
CA PRO A 19 11.62 15.60 14.55
C PRO A 19 12.82 15.02 15.29
N SER A 20 12.70 13.73 15.68
CA SER A 20 13.79 13.00 16.35
C SER A 20 14.63 12.16 15.40
N SER A 21 14.17 11.94 14.17
CA SER A 21 14.91 11.17 13.17
C SER A 21 15.98 12.02 12.50
N HIS A 22 17.20 11.50 12.42
CA HIS A 22 18.32 12.13 11.68
C HIS A 22 18.06 12.22 10.16
N ARG A 23 17.03 11.54 9.65
CA ARG A 23 16.61 11.56 8.24
C ARG A 23 15.47 12.54 7.97
N SER A 24 15.01 13.27 8.97
CA SER A 24 13.91 14.21 8.79
C SER A 24 14.38 15.50 8.18
N ASP A 25 13.79 15.88 7.07
CA ASP A 25 14.01 17.16 6.39
C ASP A 25 13.03 18.25 6.87
N LEU A 26 11.89 17.84 7.44
CA LEU A 26 10.82 18.73 7.90
C LEU A 26 10.24 18.25 9.24
N SER A 27 9.64 19.18 9.99
CA SER A 27 8.75 18.82 11.09
C SER A 27 7.47 18.15 10.56
N LEU A 28 6.79 17.38 11.39
CA LEU A 28 5.51 16.74 11.00
C LEU A 28 4.43 17.78 10.65
N PRO A 29 4.24 18.89 11.40
CA PRO A 29 3.31 19.94 11.02
C PRO A 29 3.62 20.56 9.65
N ASP A 30 4.89 20.87 9.38
CA ASP A 30 5.30 21.48 8.11
C ASP A 30 5.10 20.52 6.93
N TRP A 31 5.37 19.22 7.15
CA TRP A 31 5.13 18.20 6.15
C TRP A 31 3.63 18.05 5.85
N LEU A 32 2.77 17.95 6.88
CA LEU A 32 1.31 17.87 6.70
C LEU A 32 0.76 19.08 5.96
N LYS A 33 1.26 20.29 6.30
CA LYS A 33 0.91 21.52 5.62
C LYS A 33 1.31 21.52 4.15
N ARG A 34 2.53 21.06 3.86
CA ARG A 34 3.04 20.93 2.48
C ARG A 34 2.20 19.97 1.64
N GLU A 35 1.79 18.84 2.24
CA GLU A 35 0.96 17.83 1.57
C GLU A 35 -0.54 18.19 1.54
N GLY A 36 -0.95 19.30 2.17
CA GLY A 36 -2.36 19.72 2.23
C GLY A 36 -3.25 18.83 3.11
N ILE A 37 -2.65 18.13 4.08
CA ILE A 37 -3.37 17.21 4.96
C ILE A 37 -3.89 17.93 6.18
N VAL A 38 -5.21 17.89 6.39
CA VAL A 38 -5.85 18.40 7.60
C VAL A 38 -5.42 17.59 8.81
N ALA A 39 -5.04 18.26 9.90
CA ALA A 39 -4.64 17.61 11.14
C ALA A 39 -5.38 18.17 12.34
N ILE A 40 -5.65 17.30 13.33
CA ILE A 40 -6.23 17.68 14.61
C ILE A 40 -5.45 17.04 15.75
N GLU A 41 -5.11 17.85 16.75
CA GLU A 41 -4.49 17.41 17.99
C GLU A 41 -5.41 17.56 19.20
N GLY A 42 -5.01 17.05 20.38
CA GLY A 42 -5.81 17.08 21.59
C GLY A 42 -6.86 15.97 21.66
N VAL A 43 -6.85 15.03 20.74
CA VAL A 43 -7.82 13.92 20.69
C VAL A 43 -7.34 12.75 21.54
N ASP A 44 -8.25 12.14 22.33
CA ASP A 44 -7.99 10.86 23.01
C ASP A 44 -7.93 9.72 21.98
N THR A 45 -6.76 9.56 21.38
CA THR A 45 -6.52 8.53 20.35
C THR A 45 -6.62 7.11 20.91
N ARG A 46 -6.39 6.91 22.22
CA ARG A 46 -6.59 5.60 22.88
C ARG A 46 -8.08 5.23 22.92
N LYS A 47 -8.94 6.17 23.30
CA LYS A 47 -10.39 5.98 23.27
C LYS A 47 -10.89 5.74 21.85
N LEU A 48 -10.40 6.53 20.87
CA LEU A 48 -10.73 6.36 19.48
C LEU A 48 -10.34 4.97 18.97
N THR A 49 -9.14 4.51 19.27
CA THR A 49 -8.65 3.16 18.88
C THR A 49 -9.53 2.06 19.49
N ARG A 50 -9.97 2.20 20.73
CA ARG A 50 -10.89 1.23 21.35
C ARG A 50 -12.24 1.18 20.65
N ILE A 51 -12.82 2.34 20.33
CA ILE A 51 -14.09 2.42 19.59
C ILE A 51 -13.96 1.75 18.22
N VAL A 52 -12.90 2.05 17.47
CA VAL A 52 -12.65 1.44 16.15
C VAL A 52 -12.43 -0.06 16.25
N ARG A 53 -11.74 -0.52 17.31
CA ARG A 53 -11.52 -1.95 17.54
C ARG A 53 -12.81 -2.73 17.83
N GLU A 54 -13.75 -2.12 18.57
CA GLU A 54 -15.03 -2.74 18.93
C GLU A 54 -16.04 -2.69 17.76
N ALA A 55 -16.11 -1.55 17.09
CA ALA A 55 -17.09 -1.29 16.02
C ALA A 55 -16.62 -1.72 14.62
N GLY A 56 -15.33 -2.01 14.44
CA GLY A 56 -14.71 -2.20 13.13
C GLY A 56 -14.35 -0.87 12.46
N SER A 57 -14.13 -0.89 11.15
CA SER A 57 -13.80 0.32 10.38
C SER A 57 -14.93 1.32 10.41
N LEU A 58 -14.65 2.52 10.90
CA LEU A 58 -15.61 3.62 10.98
C LEU A 58 -15.28 4.71 9.96
N ARG A 59 -16.33 5.32 9.42
CA ARG A 59 -16.21 6.52 8.60
C ARG A 59 -16.13 7.72 9.52
N CYS A 60 -15.22 8.65 9.23
CA CYS A 60 -15.11 9.90 9.97
C CYS A 60 -14.99 11.08 9.01
N VAL A 61 -15.24 12.27 9.53
CA VAL A 61 -15.02 13.55 8.85
C VAL A 61 -14.27 14.46 9.79
N ILE A 62 -13.26 15.15 9.27
CA ILE A 62 -12.57 16.25 9.93
C ILE A 62 -12.80 17.48 9.06
N SER A 63 -13.14 18.61 9.66
CA SER A 63 -13.40 19.85 8.94
C SER A 63 -12.76 21.03 9.66
N THR A 64 -12.21 21.96 8.88
CA THR A 64 -11.74 23.27 9.34
C THR A 64 -12.76 24.37 9.06
N GLU A 65 -13.84 24.08 8.34
CA GLU A 65 -14.83 25.04 7.87
C GLU A 65 -16.19 24.84 8.53
N GLU A 66 -16.63 23.57 8.65
CA GLU A 66 -17.93 23.23 9.20
C GLU A 66 -17.81 22.92 10.71
N ASN A 67 -18.57 23.63 11.52
CA ASN A 67 -18.59 23.51 12.98
C ASN A 67 -19.85 22.81 13.51
N ASN A 68 -20.86 22.53 12.66
CA ASN A 68 -22.06 21.84 13.10
C ASN A 68 -21.87 20.32 13.18
N PRO A 69 -21.88 19.71 14.38
CA PRO A 69 -21.65 18.28 14.54
C PRO A 69 -22.66 17.39 13.80
N GLU A 70 -23.91 17.83 13.69
CA GLU A 70 -24.96 17.06 13.01
C GLU A 70 -24.70 16.94 11.52
N VAL A 71 -24.27 18.05 10.88
CA VAL A 71 -23.86 18.08 9.47
C VAL A 71 -22.66 17.19 9.24
N LEU A 72 -21.65 17.25 10.12
CA LEU A 72 -20.45 16.41 10.03
C LEU A 72 -20.78 14.92 10.18
N VAL A 73 -21.67 14.56 11.11
CA VAL A 73 -22.13 13.17 11.27
C VAL A 73 -22.88 12.68 10.02
N GLN A 74 -23.72 13.52 9.42
CA GLN A 74 -24.40 13.15 8.17
C GLN A 74 -23.41 12.95 7.03
N LYS A 75 -22.41 13.83 6.87
CA LYS A 75 -21.32 13.67 5.89
C LYS A 75 -20.53 12.36 6.13
N ALA A 76 -20.20 12.07 7.38
CA ALA A 76 -19.51 10.83 7.72
C ALA A 76 -20.34 9.58 7.36
N ARG A 77 -21.66 9.60 7.62
CA ARG A 77 -22.56 8.49 7.26
C ARG A 77 -22.71 8.31 5.75
N ALA A 78 -22.61 9.38 4.98
CA ALA A 78 -22.71 9.35 3.52
C ALA A 78 -21.38 8.99 2.84
N ALA A 79 -20.24 9.03 3.54
CA ALA A 79 -18.94 8.74 2.97
C ALA A 79 -18.83 7.29 2.48
N VAL A 80 -18.03 7.07 1.44
CA VAL A 80 -17.80 5.75 0.84
C VAL A 80 -17.05 4.85 1.82
N THR A 81 -17.34 3.55 1.80
CA THR A 81 -16.61 2.55 2.57
C THR A 81 -15.48 1.94 1.74
N THR A 82 -14.46 1.42 2.42
CA THR A 82 -13.38 0.69 1.73
C THR A 82 -13.79 -0.72 1.30
N THR A 83 -14.89 -1.25 1.80
CA THR A 83 -15.42 -2.58 1.43
C THR A 83 -15.96 -2.54 0.01
N GLY A 84 -15.55 -3.46 -0.84
CA GLY A 84 -15.90 -3.51 -2.26
C GLY A 84 -15.22 -2.45 -3.13
N SER A 85 -14.26 -1.69 -2.58
CA SER A 85 -13.52 -0.67 -3.33
C SER A 85 -12.20 -1.23 -3.87
N ASN A 86 -11.95 -1.01 -5.16
CA ASN A 86 -10.66 -1.33 -5.79
C ASN A 86 -9.68 -0.16 -5.58
N LEU A 87 -9.17 -0.02 -4.35
CA LEU A 87 -8.19 1.03 -4.03
C LEU A 87 -6.80 0.72 -4.62
N ALA A 88 -6.49 -0.54 -4.89
CA ALA A 88 -5.24 -0.93 -5.53
C ALA A 88 -5.06 -0.26 -6.90
N GLN A 89 -6.14 -0.15 -7.68
CA GLN A 89 -6.13 0.54 -8.97
C GLN A 89 -5.87 2.05 -8.83
N VAL A 90 -6.30 2.67 -7.73
CA VAL A 90 -6.14 4.11 -7.49
C VAL A 90 -4.68 4.45 -7.18
N VAL A 91 -4.02 3.62 -6.36
CA VAL A 91 -2.66 3.86 -5.87
C VAL A 91 -1.56 3.27 -6.77
N SER A 92 -1.94 2.46 -7.74
CA SER A 92 -1.04 1.80 -8.71
C SER A 92 -0.34 2.81 -9.62
N CYS A 93 0.85 2.47 -10.09
CA CYS A 93 1.52 3.22 -11.16
C CYS A 93 0.66 3.22 -12.44
N LYS A 94 0.88 4.23 -13.28
CA LYS A 94 0.13 4.39 -14.54
C LYS A 94 0.77 3.66 -15.70
N GLU A 95 2.09 3.53 -15.68
CA GLU A 95 2.90 2.92 -16.72
C GLU A 95 3.95 2.00 -16.11
N PRO A 96 4.40 0.96 -16.83
CA PRO A 96 5.51 0.13 -16.38
C PRO A 96 6.81 0.93 -16.21
N TYR A 97 7.60 0.58 -15.23
CA TYR A 97 8.91 1.18 -15.02
C TYR A 97 9.90 0.18 -14.40
N THR A 98 11.19 0.43 -14.58
CA THR A 98 12.27 -0.37 -13.96
C THR A 98 12.65 0.23 -12.61
N TRP A 99 12.75 -0.62 -11.59
CA TRP A 99 13.23 -0.24 -10.27
C TRP A 99 14.67 -0.74 -10.07
N GLN A 100 15.61 0.18 -9.81
CA GLN A 100 17.04 -0.13 -9.69
C GLN A 100 17.61 0.12 -8.29
N GLU A 101 16.87 0.84 -7.45
CA GLU A 101 17.34 1.22 -6.12
C GLU A 101 17.32 -0.01 -5.17
N GLY A 102 18.49 -0.35 -4.63
CA GLY A 102 18.64 -1.34 -3.58
C GLY A 102 18.61 -0.71 -2.18
N TYR A 103 19.02 -1.48 -1.16
CA TYR A 103 19.31 -0.92 0.15
C TYR A 103 20.55 -0.03 0.06
N GLN A 104 20.40 1.23 0.43
CA GLN A 104 21.53 2.16 0.53
C GLN A 104 22.37 1.83 1.77
N ASP A 105 23.50 2.54 1.92
CA ASP A 105 24.52 2.38 2.98
C ASP A 105 23.97 2.35 4.42
N SER A 106 22.67 2.56 4.59
CA SER A 106 21.98 2.50 5.89
C SER A 106 21.91 1.09 6.51
N TYR A 107 22.21 0.05 5.74
CA TYR A 107 22.18 -1.35 6.19
C TYR A 107 23.46 -2.09 5.77
N PRO A 108 24.65 -1.65 6.21
CA PRO A 108 25.93 -2.22 5.76
C PRO A 108 26.15 -3.68 6.20
N PHE A 109 25.34 -4.19 7.14
CA PHE A 109 25.37 -5.57 7.59
C PHE A 109 24.57 -6.54 6.68
N LEU A 110 23.80 -6.01 5.72
CA LEU A 110 23.10 -6.81 4.73
C LEU A 110 24.01 -6.95 3.49
N ALA A 111 24.69 -8.08 3.37
CA ALA A 111 25.46 -8.36 2.17
C ALA A 111 24.52 -8.44 0.96
N ALA A 112 24.84 -7.73 -0.10
CA ALA A 112 24.12 -7.87 -1.37
C ALA A 112 24.30 -9.29 -1.92
N ALA A 113 23.26 -9.81 -2.59
CA ALA A 113 23.40 -11.09 -3.28
C ALA A 113 24.52 -10.99 -4.33
N THR A 114 25.56 -11.81 -4.18
CA THR A 114 26.67 -11.92 -5.12
C THR A 114 26.35 -12.93 -6.22
N THR A 115 25.27 -12.72 -6.94
CA THR A 115 24.91 -13.57 -8.07
C THR A 115 25.58 -13.07 -9.35
N SER A 116 26.17 -13.97 -10.13
CA SER A 116 26.78 -13.66 -11.42
C SER A 116 25.75 -13.31 -12.52
N SER A 117 24.50 -13.67 -12.32
CA SER A 117 23.36 -13.29 -13.17
C SER A 117 22.16 -12.90 -12.29
N ARG A 118 21.51 -11.79 -12.65
CA ARG A 118 20.29 -11.36 -11.98
C ARG A 118 19.09 -12.02 -12.63
N LEU A 119 18.10 -12.40 -11.81
CA LEU A 119 16.83 -12.94 -12.28
C LEU A 119 15.84 -11.80 -12.56
N ARG A 120 15.08 -11.92 -13.63
CA ARG A 120 14.04 -10.94 -14.01
C ARG A 120 12.79 -11.15 -13.17
N CYS A 121 12.37 -10.12 -12.43
CA CYS A 121 11.16 -10.10 -11.64
C CYS A 121 10.19 -9.07 -12.18
N VAL A 122 8.98 -9.47 -12.56
CA VAL A 122 7.90 -8.53 -12.83
C VAL A 122 7.04 -8.39 -11.58
N ALA A 123 6.93 -7.15 -11.08
CA ALA A 123 6.23 -6.82 -9.85
C ALA A 123 4.94 -6.04 -10.16
N TYR A 124 3.78 -6.62 -9.86
CA TYR A 124 2.51 -5.89 -9.89
C TYR A 124 2.46 -4.86 -8.77
N ASP A 125 2.15 -3.62 -9.12
CA ASP A 125 1.99 -2.51 -8.19
C ASP A 125 0.54 -2.35 -7.74
N PHE A 126 0.22 -2.89 -6.58
CA PHE A 126 -1.05 -2.67 -5.89
C PHE A 126 -0.96 -1.55 -4.82
N GLY A 127 0.10 -0.79 -4.80
CA GLY A 127 0.50 0.15 -3.77
C GLY A 127 1.76 -0.33 -3.06
N ALA A 128 2.77 -0.72 -3.85
CA ALA A 128 4.01 -1.31 -3.36
C ALA A 128 4.78 -0.37 -2.45
N LYS A 129 5.14 -0.85 -1.25
CA LYS A 129 6.12 -0.15 -0.41
C LYS A 129 7.48 -0.21 -1.09
N ARG A 130 8.12 0.94 -1.28
CA ARG A 130 9.44 1.04 -1.92
C ARG A 130 10.49 0.11 -1.32
N ASN A 131 10.43 -0.10 -0.01
CA ASN A 131 11.37 -0.99 0.66
C ASN A 131 11.24 -2.46 0.23
N ILE A 132 10.08 -2.88 -0.22
CA ILE A 132 9.89 -4.22 -0.79
C ILE A 132 10.61 -4.31 -2.14
N LEU A 133 10.49 -3.30 -3.00
CA LEU A 133 11.20 -3.25 -4.28
C LEU A 133 12.73 -3.19 -4.06
N ARG A 134 13.19 -2.41 -3.08
CA ARG A 134 14.61 -2.39 -2.66
C ARG A 134 15.09 -3.77 -2.21
N SER A 135 14.24 -4.51 -1.47
CA SER A 135 14.56 -5.87 -1.03
C SER A 135 14.74 -6.83 -2.20
N LEU A 136 13.89 -6.74 -3.22
CA LEU A 136 13.99 -7.56 -4.43
C LEU A 136 15.30 -7.28 -5.17
N VAL A 137 15.65 -6.01 -5.39
CA VAL A 137 16.91 -5.61 -6.03
C VAL A 137 18.12 -6.08 -5.19
N HIS A 138 18.05 -5.92 -3.87
CA HIS A 138 19.09 -6.37 -2.96
C HIS A 138 19.25 -7.90 -2.98
N ALA A 139 18.16 -8.65 -3.16
CA ALA A 139 18.19 -10.11 -3.30
C ALA A 139 18.69 -10.60 -4.67
N GLY A 140 19.05 -9.69 -5.60
CA GLY A 140 19.62 -10.05 -6.88
C GLY A 140 18.62 -10.14 -8.03
N PHE A 141 17.48 -9.45 -7.93
CA PHE A 141 16.53 -9.37 -9.02
C PHE A 141 16.67 -8.07 -9.83
N ASP A 142 16.46 -8.17 -11.13
CA ASP A 142 16.13 -7.04 -11.99
C ASP A 142 14.61 -6.87 -11.98
N VAL A 143 14.15 -5.73 -11.46
CA VAL A 143 12.74 -5.53 -11.15
C VAL A 143 12.09 -4.59 -12.17
N THR A 144 11.06 -5.10 -12.87
CA THR A 144 10.13 -4.29 -13.67
C THR A 144 8.81 -4.21 -12.92
N VAL A 145 8.38 -3.00 -12.62
CA VAL A 145 7.11 -2.74 -11.94
C VAL A 145 6.03 -2.46 -12.99
N VAL A 146 4.88 -3.10 -12.85
CA VAL A 146 3.76 -2.96 -13.77
C VAL A 146 2.48 -2.53 -13.05
N PRO A 147 1.56 -1.82 -13.73
CA PRO A 147 0.26 -1.46 -13.17
C PRO A 147 -0.55 -2.67 -12.67
N ALA A 148 -1.43 -2.42 -11.69
CA ALA A 148 -2.30 -3.44 -11.10
C ALA A 148 -3.19 -4.18 -12.12
N GLY A 149 -3.56 -3.52 -13.21
CA GLY A 149 -4.42 -4.07 -14.26
C GLY A 149 -3.69 -4.66 -15.45
N THR A 150 -2.36 -4.83 -15.40
CA THR A 150 -1.58 -5.36 -16.54
C THR A 150 -2.00 -6.81 -16.84
N PRO A 151 -2.38 -7.13 -18.10
CA PRO A 151 -2.74 -8.48 -18.50
C PRO A 151 -1.60 -9.49 -18.37
N ALA A 152 -1.95 -10.76 -18.18
CA ALA A 152 -0.97 -11.84 -18.00
C ALA A 152 -0.06 -12.06 -19.22
N ASP A 153 -0.57 -11.90 -20.42
CA ASP A 153 0.16 -12.05 -21.69
C ASP A 153 1.23 -10.96 -21.85
N GLU A 154 0.93 -9.72 -21.46
CA GLU A 154 1.92 -8.63 -21.44
C GLU A 154 3.07 -8.92 -20.45
N VAL A 155 2.72 -9.43 -19.25
CA VAL A 155 3.72 -9.81 -18.25
C VAL A 155 4.58 -10.98 -18.74
N LEU A 156 3.98 -12.00 -19.38
CA LEU A 156 4.71 -13.13 -19.91
C LEU A 156 5.61 -12.74 -21.10
N ALA A 157 5.19 -11.74 -21.92
CA ALA A 157 6.01 -11.20 -23.02
C ALA A 157 7.30 -10.52 -22.51
N MET A 158 7.34 -10.07 -21.25
CA MET A 158 8.57 -9.57 -20.61
C MET A 158 9.52 -10.70 -20.19
N GLU A 159 9.15 -11.97 -20.41
CA GLU A 159 9.91 -13.18 -20.07
C GLU A 159 10.46 -13.17 -18.66
N PRO A 160 9.66 -12.98 -17.58
CA PRO A 160 10.15 -12.97 -16.23
C PRO A 160 10.60 -14.35 -15.78
N ASP A 161 11.57 -14.40 -14.86
CA ASP A 161 11.93 -15.61 -14.13
C ASP A 161 10.99 -15.85 -12.94
N GLY A 162 10.40 -14.77 -12.39
CA GLY A 162 9.40 -14.81 -11.34
C GLY A 162 8.49 -13.59 -11.34
N ILE A 163 7.33 -13.74 -10.69
CA ILE A 163 6.31 -12.70 -10.60
C ILE A 163 6.10 -12.36 -9.12
N PHE A 164 6.09 -11.07 -8.83
CA PHE A 164 5.82 -10.56 -7.49
C PHE A 164 4.49 -9.80 -7.45
N LEU A 165 3.65 -10.13 -6.48
CA LEU A 165 2.39 -9.45 -6.21
C LEU A 165 2.55 -8.60 -4.96
N SER A 166 2.51 -7.29 -5.09
CA SER A 166 2.81 -6.38 -3.99
C SER A 166 1.72 -6.34 -2.90
N ASN A 167 2.04 -5.72 -1.78
CA ASN A 167 1.05 -5.24 -0.84
C ASN A 167 0.17 -4.16 -1.48
N GLY A 168 -0.98 -3.88 -0.88
CA GLY A 168 -1.86 -2.82 -1.34
C GLY A 168 -3.07 -2.62 -0.44
N PRO A 169 -3.81 -1.53 -0.63
CA PRO A 169 -5.06 -1.25 0.09
C PRO A 169 -6.27 -1.86 -0.61
N GLY A 170 -7.38 -1.90 0.10
CA GLY A 170 -8.69 -2.23 -0.45
C GLY A 170 -9.14 -3.66 -0.20
N ASP A 171 -10.21 -4.03 -0.88
CA ASP A 171 -10.80 -5.36 -0.80
C ASP A 171 -10.22 -6.25 -1.91
N PRO A 172 -9.54 -7.36 -1.59
CA PRO A 172 -8.94 -8.22 -2.61
C PRO A 172 -9.96 -8.76 -3.61
N ALA A 173 -11.20 -9.03 -3.18
CA ALA A 173 -12.25 -9.51 -4.06
C ALA A 173 -12.72 -8.47 -5.09
N ALA A 174 -12.44 -7.18 -4.87
CA ALA A 174 -12.77 -6.11 -5.79
C ALA A 174 -11.70 -5.86 -6.88
N VAL A 175 -10.53 -6.50 -6.78
CA VAL A 175 -9.41 -6.31 -7.73
C VAL A 175 -9.50 -7.35 -8.85
N THR A 176 -10.65 -7.43 -9.52
CA THR A 176 -10.96 -8.45 -10.52
C THR A 176 -9.94 -8.55 -11.66
N PRO A 177 -9.41 -7.45 -12.25
CA PRO A 177 -8.40 -7.57 -13.31
C PRO A 177 -7.12 -8.28 -12.85
N ALA A 178 -6.70 -8.05 -11.60
CA ALA A 178 -5.52 -8.72 -11.05
C ALA A 178 -5.81 -10.19 -10.75
N ILE A 179 -7.01 -10.53 -10.27
CA ILE A 179 -7.43 -11.93 -10.06
C ILE A 179 -7.35 -12.69 -11.39
N ASP A 180 -7.90 -12.12 -12.46
CA ASP A 180 -7.88 -12.73 -13.80
C ASP A 180 -6.45 -12.89 -14.34
N ALA A 181 -5.60 -11.86 -14.16
CA ALA A 181 -4.21 -11.93 -14.56
C ALA A 181 -3.45 -13.01 -13.78
N VAL A 182 -3.59 -13.06 -12.46
CA VAL A 182 -2.92 -14.06 -11.60
C VAL A 182 -3.39 -15.47 -11.95
N ALA A 183 -4.68 -15.68 -12.22
CA ALA A 183 -5.22 -16.98 -12.65
C ALA A 183 -4.55 -17.46 -13.95
N ASN A 184 -4.34 -16.55 -14.90
CA ASN A 184 -3.67 -16.85 -16.17
C ASN A 184 -2.15 -17.02 -16.06
N LEU A 185 -1.52 -16.52 -15.00
CA LEU A 185 -0.10 -16.66 -14.71
C LEU A 185 0.22 -17.93 -13.89
N LEU A 186 -0.76 -18.47 -13.19
CA LEU A 186 -0.60 -19.62 -12.30
C LEU A 186 -0.06 -20.85 -13.08
N GLY A 187 0.97 -21.48 -12.54
CA GLY A 187 1.64 -22.63 -13.16
C GLY A 187 2.58 -22.30 -14.33
N LYS A 188 2.64 -21.04 -14.80
CA LYS A 188 3.55 -20.63 -15.88
C LYS A 188 4.88 -20.09 -15.36
N LYS A 189 4.85 -19.38 -14.24
CA LYS A 189 6.04 -18.81 -13.56
C LYS A 189 5.89 -18.92 -12.05
N PRO A 190 6.98 -18.95 -11.29
CA PRO A 190 6.93 -18.78 -9.84
C PRO A 190 6.25 -17.45 -9.47
N ILE A 191 5.30 -17.51 -8.53
CA ILE A 191 4.58 -16.32 -8.05
C ILE A 191 4.77 -16.21 -6.55
N PHE A 192 5.11 -15.02 -6.07
CA PHE A 192 5.17 -14.69 -4.65
C PHE A 192 4.35 -13.44 -4.36
N GLY A 193 3.54 -13.46 -3.31
CA GLY A 193 2.66 -12.36 -2.94
C GLY A 193 2.81 -11.93 -1.48
N ILE A 194 2.71 -10.62 -1.23
CA ILE A 194 2.71 -10.03 0.11
C ILE A 194 1.37 -9.34 0.36
N CYS A 195 0.74 -9.59 1.54
CA CYS A 195 -0.49 -8.95 1.99
C CYS A 195 -1.60 -9.07 0.92
N LEU A 196 -1.99 -7.97 0.27
CA LEU A 196 -2.99 -8.02 -0.81
C LEU A 196 -2.62 -9.01 -1.91
N GLY A 197 -1.36 -9.04 -2.34
CA GLY A 197 -0.89 -10.00 -3.35
C GLY A 197 -1.03 -11.45 -2.91
N HIS A 198 -0.76 -11.75 -1.64
CA HIS A 198 -1.02 -13.08 -1.06
C HIS A 198 -2.53 -13.42 -1.06
N GLN A 199 -3.38 -12.44 -0.71
CA GLN A 199 -4.84 -12.64 -0.70
C GLN A 199 -5.38 -12.89 -2.11
N LEU A 200 -4.91 -12.15 -3.13
CA LEU A 200 -5.27 -12.38 -4.54
C LEU A 200 -4.88 -13.79 -5.00
N LEU A 201 -3.65 -14.20 -4.69
CA LEU A 201 -3.19 -15.57 -5.01
C LEU A 201 -4.04 -16.63 -4.30
N SER A 202 -4.42 -16.39 -3.04
CA SER A 202 -5.29 -17.29 -2.28
C SER A 202 -6.69 -17.41 -2.91
N ILE A 203 -7.28 -16.29 -3.37
CA ILE A 203 -8.57 -16.30 -4.07
C ILE A 203 -8.50 -17.14 -5.35
N VAL A 204 -7.43 -16.95 -6.15
CA VAL A 204 -7.23 -17.73 -7.39
C VAL A 204 -7.09 -19.23 -7.10
N LEU A 205 -6.51 -19.59 -5.96
CA LEU A 205 -6.40 -20.97 -5.49
C LEU A 205 -7.69 -21.50 -4.83
N GLY A 206 -8.79 -20.75 -4.87
CA GLY A 206 -10.12 -21.16 -4.38
C GLY A 206 -10.43 -20.78 -2.93
N ALA A 207 -9.57 -20.01 -2.26
CA ALA A 207 -9.87 -19.50 -0.92
C ALA A 207 -10.90 -18.37 -0.96
N LYS A 208 -11.55 -18.14 0.17
CA LYS A 208 -12.46 -17.00 0.38
C LYS A 208 -11.86 -16.03 1.36
N THR A 209 -11.96 -14.75 1.05
CA THR A 209 -11.57 -13.66 1.95
C THR A 209 -12.80 -13.11 2.68
N PHE A 210 -12.60 -12.63 3.90
CA PHE A 210 -13.62 -11.92 4.68
C PHE A 210 -12.99 -10.78 5.46
N LYS A 211 -13.77 -9.74 5.71
CA LYS A 211 -13.29 -8.58 6.47
C LYS A 211 -13.28 -8.88 7.95
N MET A 212 -12.11 -8.77 8.56
CA MET A 212 -11.99 -8.81 10.02
C MET A 212 -12.46 -7.51 10.65
N PRO A 213 -12.96 -7.53 11.90
CA PRO A 213 -13.46 -6.33 12.59
C PRO A 213 -12.36 -5.30 12.88
N PHE A 214 -11.10 -5.73 12.93
CA PHE A 214 -9.94 -4.85 13.14
C PHE A 214 -8.77 -5.28 12.26
N GLY A 215 -7.87 -4.32 11.97
CA GLY A 215 -6.65 -4.58 11.22
C GLY A 215 -5.60 -5.34 12.03
N HIS A 216 -4.68 -6.02 11.36
CA HIS A 216 -3.54 -6.74 11.95
C HIS A 216 -2.33 -6.68 11.01
#